data_205e872ebe48ebb13e9b436c13d35574
#
_entry.id   205e872ebe48ebb13e9b436c13d35574
#
_cell.length_a   1.000
_cell.length_b   1.000
_cell.length_c   1.000
_cell.angle_alpha   90.00
_cell.angle_beta   90.00
_cell.angle_gamma   90.00
#
_symmetry.space_group_name_H-M   'P 1'
#
loop_
_entity.id
_entity.type
_entity.pdbx_description
1 polymer ?
#
loop_
_entity_poly.entity_id
_entity_poly.type
_entity_poly.pdbx_seq_one_letter_code
_entity_poly.pdbx_strand_id
1 'polypeptide(L)'
;IDVVRRLAGGMGEKIYAMTGAWDPKRPTEGAFTALMNFEGGCVANLTYSGYAHFDSDIWMNDVGELGQRKLAGAYGDARRALMALDPDDEARLKTTRTFGSGKTVDAKHNEHFGPVIALCDRADLKLTPDGVEVFGDTERGFIEVTFGPAPRRTVNDALVAAVRQNKAPVQTGAWGLASLEVCHAILQSASTGQPVDLRQQCKTNEEEQTG
;
A
#
# COMPACT_ATOMS: atom_id res chain seq x y z
N ILE A 1 3.52 2.15 -1.05
CA ILE A 1 4.17 3.36 -1.58
C ILE A 1 3.12 4.35 -2.04
N ASP A 2 2.22 3.98 -2.91
CA ASP A 2 1.21 4.86 -3.52
C ASP A 2 0.36 5.61 -2.48
N VAL A 3 -0.20 4.87 -1.52
CA VAL A 3 -0.99 5.44 -0.41
C VAL A 3 -0.20 6.46 0.39
N VAL A 4 1.07 6.15 0.69
CA VAL A 4 1.94 7.05 1.47
C VAL A 4 2.22 8.34 0.71
N ARG A 5 2.55 8.25 -0.60
CA ARG A 5 2.76 9.44 -1.45
C ARG A 5 1.50 10.33 -1.47
N ARG A 6 0.32 9.71 -1.57
CA ARG A 6 -0.93 10.46 -1.58
C ARG A 6 -1.22 11.13 -0.23
N LEU A 7 -1.04 10.41 0.87
CA LEU A 7 -1.31 10.94 2.22
C LEU A 7 -0.31 12.03 2.64
N ALA A 8 0.92 11.96 2.14
CA ALA A 8 1.93 12.98 2.44
C ALA A 8 1.66 14.32 1.77
N GLY A 9 0.68 14.42 0.85
CA GLY A 9 0.23 15.67 0.23
C GLY A 9 1.28 16.38 -0.63
N GLY A 10 2.40 15.73 -0.94
CA GLY A 10 3.51 16.35 -1.61
C GLY A 10 4.34 15.39 -2.45
N MET A 11 5.36 15.95 -3.09
CA MET A 11 6.30 15.19 -3.89
C MET A 11 7.41 14.61 -3.01
N GLY A 12 7.76 13.35 -3.24
CA GLY A 12 8.90 12.72 -2.59
C GLY A 12 10.22 13.34 -3.04
N GLU A 13 11.11 13.61 -2.11
CA GLU A 13 12.42 14.21 -2.40
C GLU A 13 13.54 13.20 -2.32
N LYS A 14 13.53 12.38 -1.29
CA LYS A 14 14.65 11.50 -0.96
C LYS A 14 14.19 10.26 -0.22
N ILE A 15 14.91 9.15 -0.43
CA ILE A 15 14.66 7.90 0.28
C ILE A 15 15.96 7.28 0.77
N TYR A 16 15.93 6.73 1.98
CA TYR A 16 16.98 5.89 2.54
C TYR A 16 16.37 4.56 2.97
N ALA A 17 16.96 3.45 2.55
CA ALA A 17 16.37 2.14 2.76
C ALA A 17 17.40 1.04 3.06
N MET A 18 16.90 0.00 3.72
CA MET A 18 17.56 -1.28 3.91
C MET A 18 16.65 -2.40 3.45
N THR A 19 17.20 -3.41 2.81
CA THR A 19 16.49 -4.61 2.40
C THR A 19 17.09 -5.84 3.08
N GLY A 20 16.31 -6.93 3.13
CA GLY A 20 16.75 -8.18 3.72
C GLY A 20 16.22 -9.42 3.00
N ALA A 21 17.09 -10.41 2.81
CA ALA A 21 16.78 -11.73 2.28
C ALA A 21 17.07 -12.78 3.37
N TRP A 22 16.23 -12.78 4.42
CA TRP A 22 16.47 -13.60 5.63
C TRP A 22 15.75 -14.95 5.62
N ASP A 23 14.89 -15.18 4.64
CA ASP A 23 14.17 -16.46 4.49
C ASP A 23 14.57 -17.12 3.16
N PRO A 24 15.22 -18.31 3.21
CA PRO A 24 15.65 -19.03 2.00
C PRO A 24 14.46 -19.44 1.10
N LYS A 25 13.22 -19.43 1.61
CA LYS A 25 12.02 -19.65 0.79
C LYS A 25 11.61 -18.42 -0.02
N ARG A 26 12.26 -17.29 0.21
CA ARG A 26 12.12 -16.06 -0.58
C ARG A 26 13.47 -15.73 -1.19
N PRO A 27 13.73 -16.08 -2.45
CA PRO A 27 15.03 -15.91 -3.11
C PRO A 27 15.38 -14.45 -3.44
N THR A 28 14.45 -13.52 -3.24
CA THR A 28 14.62 -12.08 -3.43
C THR A 28 14.59 -11.35 -2.08
N GLU A 29 14.77 -10.04 -2.10
CA GLU A 29 14.60 -9.18 -0.91
C GLU A 29 13.16 -9.26 -0.42
N GLY A 30 12.94 -10.13 0.56
CA GLY A 30 11.60 -10.39 1.12
C GLY A 30 11.14 -9.36 2.13
N ALA A 31 12.01 -8.46 2.56
CA ALA A 31 11.68 -7.38 3.49
C ALA A 31 12.43 -6.10 3.16
N PHE A 32 11.83 -4.97 3.49
CA PHE A 32 12.53 -3.68 3.51
C PHE A 32 11.99 -2.77 4.63
N THR A 33 12.83 -1.83 5.04
CA THR A 33 12.43 -0.62 5.76
C THR A 33 13.01 0.58 5.05
N ALA A 34 12.24 1.67 4.98
CA ALA A 34 12.66 2.88 4.30
C ALA A 34 12.12 4.13 4.99
N LEU A 35 12.94 5.18 4.99
CA LEU A 35 12.56 6.54 5.34
C LEU A 35 12.46 7.35 4.06
N MET A 36 11.34 8.03 3.87
CA MET A 36 11.07 8.86 2.70
C MET A 36 10.72 10.28 3.14
N ASN A 37 11.43 11.27 2.59
CA ASN A 37 11.17 12.68 2.81
C ASN A 37 10.32 13.23 1.67
N PHE A 38 9.45 14.19 2.00
CA PHE A 38 8.58 14.88 1.05
C PHE A 38 8.77 16.39 1.12
N GLU A 39 8.43 17.07 0.04
CA GLU A 39 8.31 18.54 0.04
C GLU A 39 7.40 18.98 1.21
N GLY A 40 7.74 20.11 1.83
CA GLY A 40 6.98 20.61 2.98
C GLY A 40 7.31 19.96 4.32
N GLY A 41 8.30 19.04 4.37
CA GLY A 41 8.85 18.49 5.61
C GLY A 41 8.13 17.25 6.16
N CYS A 42 7.16 16.71 5.45
CA CYS A 42 6.58 15.43 5.81
C CYS A 42 7.60 14.30 5.67
N VAL A 43 7.59 13.35 6.59
CA VAL A 43 8.47 12.16 6.59
C VAL A 43 7.62 10.91 6.76
N ALA A 44 7.88 9.90 5.95
CA ALA A 44 7.23 8.60 6.08
C ALA A 44 8.23 7.49 6.40
N ASN A 45 7.83 6.57 7.28
CA ASN A 45 8.50 5.30 7.52
C ASN A 45 7.69 4.19 6.86
N LEU A 46 8.32 3.47 5.95
CA LEU A 46 7.71 2.33 5.24
C LEU A 46 8.39 1.05 5.70
N THR A 47 7.59 0.07 6.07
CA THR A 47 8.09 -1.27 6.41
C THR A 47 7.27 -2.32 5.68
N TYR A 48 7.94 -3.29 5.09
CA TYR A 48 7.34 -4.43 4.43
C TYR A 48 8.04 -5.72 4.84
N SER A 49 7.27 -6.76 5.02
CA SER A 49 7.78 -8.14 5.15
C SER A 49 6.87 -9.10 4.39
N GLY A 50 7.43 -9.81 3.43
CA GLY A 50 6.77 -10.87 2.67
C GLY A 50 6.93 -12.26 3.27
N TYR A 51 7.45 -12.38 4.50
CA TYR A 51 7.75 -13.70 5.11
C TYR A 51 6.53 -14.38 5.74
N ALA A 52 5.44 -13.66 5.92
CA ALA A 52 4.16 -14.18 6.40
C ALA A 52 4.22 -14.87 7.78
N HIS A 53 5.14 -14.46 8.66
CA HIS A 53 5.14 -14.90 10.05
C HIS A 53 4.20 -14.10 10.91
N PHE A 54 4.35 -12.75 10.89
CA PHE A 54 3.43 -11.84 11.55
C PHE A 54 2.30 -11.47 10.61
N ASP A 55 1.08 -11.56 11.11
CA ASP A 55 -0.12 -11.19 10.36
C ASP A 55 -0.58 -9.80 10.76
N SER A 56 -0.24 -8.79 9.95
CA SER A 56 -0.59 -7.39 10.21
C SER A 56 -2.10 -7.11 10.12
N ASP A 57 -2.89 -8.01 9.56
CA ASP A 57 -4.34 -7.86 9.50
C ASP A 57 -5.00 -7.89 10.88
N ILE A 58 -4.29 -8.39 11.90
CA ILE A 58 -4.68 -8.25 13.32
C ILE A 58 -4.89 -6.77 13.69
N TRP A 59 -4.08 -5.85 13.16
CA TRP A 59 -4.22 -4.42 13.37
C TRP A 59 -5.32 -3.78 12.50
N MET A 60 -5.88 -4.57 11.59
CA MET A 60 -6.94 -4.18 10.65
C MET A 60 -8.25 -4.92 10.97
N ASN A 61 -8.48 -5.28 12.24
CA ASN A 61 -9.67 -5.97 12.73
C ASN A 61 -9.90 -7.34 12.06
N ASP A 62 -8.82 -8.07 11.76
CA ASP A 62 -8.82 -9.35 11.04
C ASP A 62 -9.45 -9.28 9.63
N VAL A 63 -9.44 -8.10 9.03
CA VAL A 63 -9.80 -7.92 7.63
C VAL A 63 -8.53 -8.06 6.79
N GLY A 64 -8.57 -8.88 5.76
CA GLY A 64 -7.47 -9.06 4.81
C GLY A 64 -7.39 -7.94 3.77
N GLU A 65 -6.28 -7.86 3.07
CA GLU A 65 -5.97 -6.79 2.10
C GLU A 65 -7.02 -6.60 1.00
N LEU A 66 -7.79 -7.64 0.68
CA LEU A 66 -8.86 -7.59 -0.32
C LEU A 66 -10.25 -7.33 0.30
N GLY A 67 -10.32 -6.89 1.55
CA GLY A 67 -11.57 -6.50 2.21
C GLY A 67 -12.43 -7.67 2.73
N GLN A 68 -11.93 -8.89 2.74
CA GLN A 68 -12.62 -10.04 3.36
C GLN A 68 -12.18 -10.25 4.80
N ARG A 69 -13.11 -10.59 5.67
CA ARG A 69 -12.76 -11.00 7.03
C ARG A 69 -12.07 -12.37 7.04
N LYS A 70 -10.99 -12.49 7.78
CA LYS A 70 -10.29 -13.76 7.95
C LYS A 70 -11.12 -14.75 8.78
N LEU A 71 -10.99 -16.02 8.45
CA LEU A 71 -11.60 -17.09 9.23
C LEU A 71 -10.84 -17.31 10.54
N ALA A 72 -11.56 -17.64 11.59
CA ALA A 72 -10.93 -18.07 12.84
C ALA A 72 -10.03 -19.29 12.58
N GLY A 73 -8.80 -19.25 13.12
CA GLY A 73 -7.82 -20.33 12.92
C GLY A 73 -7.01 -20.25 11.63
N ALA A 74 -7.16 -19.20 10.81
CA ALA A 74 -6.37 -19.00 9.60
C ALA A 74 -4.89 -18.64 9.88
N TYR A 75 -4.47 -18.51 11.14
CA TYR A 75 -3.08 -18.23 11.48
C TYR A 75 -2.14 -19.28 10.87
N GLY A 76 -1.10 -18.78 10.22
CA GLY A 76 -0.09 -19.61 9.57
C GLY A 76 -0.47 -20.16 8.19
N ASP A 77 -1.69 -19.92 7.67
CA ASP A 77 -2.08 -20.39 6.34
C ASP A 77 -1.21 -19.81 5.24
N ALA A 78 -0.94 -18.51 5.29
CA ALA A 78 -0.05 -17.85 4.34
C ALA A 78 1.37 -18.42 4.40
N ARG A 79 1.87 -18.70 5.59
CA ARG A 79 3.19 -19.31 5.79
C ARG A 79 3.23 -20.77 5.30
N ARG A 80 2.22 -21.56 5.59
CA ARG A 80 2.09 -22.93 5.05
C ARG A 80 2.06 -22.94 3.53
N ALA A 81 1.29 -22.02 2.94
CA ALA A 81 1.21 -21.87 1.49
C ALA A 81 2.58 -21.49 0.91
N LEU A 82 3.30 -20.55 1.52
CA LEU A 82 4.66 -20.16 1.10
C LEU A 82 5.65 -21.33 1.17
N MET A 83 5.62 -22.11 2.27
CA MET A 83 6.52 -23.25 2.47
C MET A 83 6.26 -24.40 1.49
N ALA A 84 5.03 -24.53 1.00
CA ALA A 84 4.64 -25.54 0.01
C ALA A 84 4.93 -25.10 -1.44
N LEU A 85 5.31 -23.85 -1.68
CA LEU A 85 5.59 -23.32 -3.01
C LEU A 85 7.00 -23.73 -3.47
N ASP A 86 7.09 -24.16 -4.74
CA ASP A 86 8.31 -24.12 -5.48
C ASP A 86 8.58 -22.64 -5.89
N PRO A 87 9.77 -22.08 -5.63
CA PRO A 87 10.10 -20.70 -6.03
C PRO A 87 9.83 -20.40 -7.50
N ASP A 88 10.05 -21.34 -8.39
CA ASP A 88 9.81 -21.20 -9.84
C ASP A 88 8.31 -21.13 -10.18
N ASP A 89 7.44 -21.66 -9.32
CA ASP A 89 6.00 -21.63 -9.49
C ASP A 89 5.31 -20.38 -8.92
N GLU A 90 6.02 -19.56 -8.16
CA GLU A 90 5.41 -18.41 -7.47
C GLU A 90 4.74 -17.43 -8.43
N ALA A 91 5.41 -17.09 -9.54
CA ALA A 91 4.86 -16.17 -10.55
C ALA A 91 3.58 -16.72 -11.17
N ARG A 92 3.55 -18.01 -11.50
CA ARG A 92 2.38 -18.70 -12.07
C ARG A 92 1.22 -18.74 -11.06
N LEU A 93 1.50 -19.04 -9.82
CA LEU A 93 0.46 -19.11 -8.78
C LEU A 93 -0.12 -17.75 -8.40
N LYS A 94 0.67 -16.67 -8.49
CA LYS A 94 0.15 -15.31 -8.34
C LYS A 94 -0.94 -15.00 -9.37
N THR A 95 -0.78 -15.40 -10.61
CA THR A 95 -1.81 -15.18 -11.65
C THR A 95 -3.09 -15.96 -11.40
N THR A 96 -3.03 -17.11 -10.72
CA THR A 96 -4.21 -17.93 -10.40
C THR A 96 -4.93 -17.51 -9.12
N ARG A 97 -4.32 -16.69 -8.28
CA ARG A 97 -4.88 -16.29 -6.97
C ARG A 97 -5.63 -14.97 -7.00
N THR A 98 -5.34 -14.10 -7.95
CA THR A 98 -5.88 -12.75 -8.03
C THR A 98 -6.77 -12.58 -9.26
N PHE A 99 -6.52 -11.56 -10.05
CA PHE A 99 -7.41 -11.07 -11.09
C PHE A 99 -7.65 -12.01 -12.26
N GLY A 100 -6.82 -13.01 -12.48
CA GLY A 100 -6.99 -14.02 -13.53
C GLY A 100 -7.74 -15.28 -13.09
N SER A 101 -8.07 -15.41 -11.80
CA SER A 101 -8.63 -16.66 -11.26
C SER A 101 -10.11 -16.90 -11.54
N GLY A 102 -10.84 -15.86 -11.96
CA GLY A 102 -12.32 -15.89 -12.07
C GLY A 102 -13.03 -16.02 -10.71
N LYS A 103 -12.31 -16.04 -9.59
CA LYS A 103 -12.89 -16.07 -8.26
C LYS A 103 -13.19 -14.65 -7.81
N THR A 104 -14.45 -14.39 -7.46
CA THR A 104 -14.85 -13.16 -6.77
C THR A 104 -14.53 -13.29 -5.29
N VAL A 105 -13.95 -12.26 -4.72
CA VAL A 105 -13.78 -12.13 -3.26
C VAL A 105 -15.07 -11.55 -2.70
N ASP A 106 -15.66 -12.21 -1.70
CA ASP A 106 -16.80 -11.64 -0.94
C ASP A 106 -16.26 -10.57 0.03
N ALA A 107 -15.89 -9.42 -0.53
CA ALA A 107 -15.40 -8.29 0.23
C ALA A 107 -16.59 -7.51 0.80
N LYS A 108 -16.50 -7.18 2.09
CA LYS A 108 -17.48 -6.34 2.81
C LYS A 108 -16.86 -5.11 3.45
N HIS A 109 -15.56 -4.99 3.30
CA HIS A 109 -14.74 -3.91 3.84
C HIS A 109 -13.86 -3.33 2.73
N ASN A 110 -13.34 -2.13 2.93
CA ASN A 110 -12.41 -1.52 1.99
C ASN A 110 -11.09 -2.29 1.94
N GLU A 111 -10.48 -2.32 0.76
CA GLU A 111 -9.14 -2.87 0.55
C GLU A 111 -8.10 -2.04 1.31
N HIS A 112 -7.03 -2.68 1.79
CA HIS A 112 -5.91 -2.01 2.44
C HIS A 112 -4.58 -2.70 2.15
N PHE A 113 -3.48 -2.04 2.46
CA PHE A 113 -2.11 -2.57 2.30
C PHE A 113 -1.36 -2.60 3.63
N GLY A 114 -2.07 -2.95 4.71
CA GLY A 114 -1.54 -2.94 6.06
C GLY A 114 -1.86 -1.64 6.81
N PRO A 115 -1.41 -1.53 8.07
CA PRO A 115 -1.70 -0.39 8.92
C PRO A 115 -1.00 0.88 8.42
N VAL A 116 -1.73 1.99 8.44
CA VAL A 116 -1.22 3.33 8.16
C VAL A 116 -1.63 4.23 9.31
N ILE A 117 -0.64 4.92 9.90
CA ILE A 117 -0.85 5.94 10.91
C ILE A 117 -0.22 7.23 10.41
N ALA A 118 -0.99 8.31 10.35
CA ALA A 118 -0.49 9.64 10.04
C ALA A 118 -0.46 10.48 11.33
N LEU A 119 0.72 10.96 11.69
CA LEU A 119 0.93 11.87 12.83
C LEU A 119 0.82 13.30 12.29
N CYS A 120 -0.15 14.05 12.75
CA CYS A 120 -0.44 15.40 12.29
C CYS A 120 -0.38 16.42 13.45
N ASP A 121 -0.44 17.69 13.12
CA ASP A 121 -0.34 18.79 14.09
C ASP A 121 -1.51 18.89 15.08
N ARG A 122 -2.69 18.38 14.72
CA ARG A 122 -3.92 18.49 15.51
C ARG A 122 -4.54 17.17 15.93
N ALA A 123 -4.12 16.07 15.32
CA ALA A 123 -4.64 14.73 15.62
C ALA A 123 -3.77 13.67 14.96
N ASP A 124 -3.73 12.47 15.50
CA ASP A 124 -3.23 11.30 14.81
C ASP A 124 -4.38 10.57 14.11
N LEU A 125 -4.12 10.08 12.92
CA LEU A 125 -5.10 9.37 12.11
C LEU A 125 -4.64 7.93 11.89
N LYS A 126 -5.53 6.97 12.14
CA LYS A 126 -5.28 5.56 11.80
C LYS A 126 -6.29 5.10 10.76
N LEU A 127 -5.81 4.67 9.62
CA LEU A 127 -6.65 4.08 8.58
C LEU A 127 -7.08 2.67 9.00
N THR A 128 -8.35 2.36 8.78
CA THR A 128 -8.94 1.04 8.99
C THR A 128 -9.75 0.62 7.76
N PRO A 129 -10.11 -0.66 7.61
CA PRO A 129 -10.94 -1.12 6.50
C PRO A 129 -12.35 -0.48 6.45
N ASP A 130 -12.82 0.07 7.57
CA ASP A 130 -14.17 0.64 7.68
C ASP A 130 -14.17 2.17 7.79
N GLY A 131 -12.99 2.80 7.86
CA GLY A 131 -12.90 4.24 7.99
C GLY A 131 -11.59 4.71 8.62
N VAL A 132 -11.64 5.88 9.25
CA VAL A 132 -10.49 6.52 9.88
C VAL A 132 -10.76 6.76 11.35
N GLU A 133 -9.93 6.18 12.21
CA GLU A 133 -9.87 6.54 13.63
C GLU A 133 -9.11 7.86 13.78
N VAL A 134 -9.68 8.79 14.51
CA VAL A 134 -9.11 10.12 14.78
C VAL A 134 -8.81 10.24 16.26
N PHE A 135 -7.56 10.51 16.59
CA PHE A 135 -7.07 10.68 17.96
C PHE A 135 -6.68 12.16 18.14
N GLY A 136 -7.63 12.97 18.60
CA GLY A 136 -7.39 14.38 18.95
C GLY A 136 -6.82 14.54 20.36
N ASP A 137 -6.58 15.78 20.77
CA ASP A 137 -5.95 16.09 22.06
C ASP A 137 -6.72 15.52 23.28
N THR A 138 -8.05 15.55 23.23
CA THR A 138 -8.91 15.15 24.36
C THR A 138 -10.02 14.20 23.96
N GLU A 139 -10.26 14.03 22.65
CA GLU A 139 -11.36 13.23 22.13
C GLU A 139 -10.89 12.28 21.07
N ARG A 140 -11.53 11.12 21.02
CA ARG A 140 -11.35 10.12 19.96
C ARG A 140 -12.62 10.06 19.13
N GLY A 141 -12.43 10.08 17.81
CA GLY A 141 -13.52 9.98 16.85
C GLY A 141 -13.33 8.84 15.84
N PHE A 142 -14.37 8.60 15.07
CA PHE A 142 -14.31 7.68 13.93
C PHE A 142 -15.06 8.29 12.75
N ILE A 143 -14.41 8.32 11.60
CA ILE A 143 -15.01 8.75 10.34
C ILE A 143 -15.25 7.49 9.51
N GLU A 144 -16.51 7.10 9.38
CA GLU A 144 -16.88 5.93 8.59
C GLU A 144 -16.66 6.19 7.10
N VAL A 145 -16.10 5.20 6.42
CA VAL A 145 -15.97 5.17 4.95
C VAL A 145 -16.72 3.95 4.45
N THR A 146 -17.86 4.20 3.84
CA THR A 146 -18.73 3.14 3.31
C THR A 146 -18.01 2.34 2.23
N PHE A 147 -18.06 1.02 2.36
CA PHE A 147 -17.59 0.11 1.31
C PHE A 147 -18.44 0.27 0.05
N GLY A 148 -17.81 0.40 -1.10
CA GLY A 148 -18.50 0.51 -2.39
C GLY A 148 -19.22 -0.78 -2.80
N PRO A 149 -20.07 -0.72 -3.83
CA PRO A 149 -20.91 -1.86 -4.25
C PRO A 149 -20.11 -3.06 -4.77
N ALA A 150 -18.84 -2.88 -5.08
CA ALA A 150 -17.96 -3.94 -5.51
C ALA A 150 -16.48 -3.53 -5.32
N PRO A 151 -15.57 -4.50 -5.08
CA PRO A 151 -14.14 -4.24 -5.04
C PRO A 151 -13.66 -3.54 -6.31
N ARG A 152 -12.77 -2.56 -6.16
CA ARG A 152 -12.16 -1.79 -7.28
C ARG A 152 -13.16 -1.07 -8.19
N ARG A 153 -14.39 -0.90 -7.78
CA ARG A 153 -15.39 -0.18 -8.57
C ARG A 153 -14.91 1.23 -8.92
N THR A 154 -14.34 1.95 -7.96
CA THR A 154 -13.84 3.31 -8.16
C THR A 154 -12.73 3.38 -9.20
N VAL A 155 -11.82 2.39 -9.24
CA VAL A 155 -10.75 2.31 -10.26
C VAL A 155 -11.34 2.08 -11.65
N ASN A 156 -12.31 1.17 -11.77
CA ASN A 156 -13.00 0.92 -13.04
C ASN A 156 -13.78 2.14 -13.51
N ASP A 157 -14.50 2.81 -12.59
CA ASP A 157 -15.25 4.02 -12.91
C ASP A 157 -14.34 5.17 -13.36
N ALA A 158 -13.15 5.32 -12.74
CA ALA A 158 -12.14 6.28 -13.16
C ALA A 158 -11.62 5.98 -14.58
N LEU A 159 -11.35 4.71 -14.89
CA LEU A 159 -10.94 4.29 -16.23
C LEU A 159 -12.04 4.57 -17.27
N VAL A 160 -13.29 4.21 -16.96
CA VAL A 160 -14.44 4.48 -17.84
C VAL A 160 -14.61 5.99 -18.07
N ALA A 161 -14.49 6.80 -17.01
CA ALA A 161 -14.59 8.25 -17.12
C ALA A 161 -13.44 8.83 -17.97
N ALA A 162 -12.22 8.32 -17.82
CA ALA A 162 -11.09 8.73 -18.65
C ALA A 162 -11.32 8.44 -20.14
N VAL A 163 -11.78 7.21 -20.47
CA VAL A 163 -11.96 6.80 -21.87
C VAL A 163 -13.19 7.43 -22.51
N ARG A 164 -14.33 7.52 -21.79
CA ARG A 164 -15.61 7.94 -22.37
C ARG A 164 -15.93 9.41 -22.16
N GLN A 165 -15.39 10.03 -21.13
CA GLN A 165 -15.72 11.40 -20.74
C GLN A 165 -14.51 12.34 -20.85
N ASN A 166 -13.36 11.82 -21.27
CA ASN A 166 -12.09 12.57 -21.35
C ASN A 166 -11.70 13.22 -20.01
N LYS A 167 -12.08 12.60 -18.87
CA LYS A 167 -11.65 13.02 -17.54
C LYS A 167 -10.25 12.49 -17.26
N ALA A 168 -9.35 13.36 -16.79
CA ALA A 168 -8.04 12.92 -16.36
C ALA A 168 -8.18 11.93 -15.17
N PRO A 169 -7.58 10.74 -15.24
CA PRO A 169 -7.60 9.81 -14.12
C PRO A 169 -6.77 10.36 -12.95
N VAL A 170 -7.15 10.03 -11.73
CA VAL A 170 -6.40 10.42 -10.51
C VAL A 170 -4.97 9.87 -10.57
N GLN A 171 -4.82 8.64 -11.06
CA GLN A 171 -3.55 7.97 -11.21
C GLN A 171 -3.16 7.92 -12.68
N THR A 172 -2.27 8.81 -13.07
CA THR A 172 -1.72 8.89 -14.44
C THR A 172 -0.53 7.96 -14.62
N GLY A 173 -0.03 7.86 -15.87
CA GLY A 173 1.26 7.19 -16.14
C GLY A 173 2.43 7.85 -15.42
N ALA A 174 2.43 9.18 -15.27
CA ALA A 174 3.43 9.90 -14.49
C ALA A 174 3.39 9.51 -13.00
N TRP A 175 2.18 9.39 -12.43
CA TRP A 175 2.00 8.90 -11.06
C TRP A 175 2.56 7.48 -10.89
N GLY A 176 2.30 6.59 -11.85
CA GLY A 176 2.85 5.22 -11.86
C GLY A 176 4.37 5.20 -11.96
N LEU A 177 4.94 6.05 -12.83
CA LEU A 177 6.40 6.21 -12.97
C LEU A 177 7.03 6.68 -11.66
N ALA A 178 6.44 7.65 -11.00
CA ALA A 178 6.92 8.17 -9.72
C ALA A 178 6.88 7.10 -8.60
N SER A 179 5.85 6.25 -8.56
CA SER A 179 5.81 5.12 -7.62
C SER A 179 6.86 4.05 -7.94
N LEU A 180 7.10 3.78 -9.21
CA LEU A 180 8.15 2.85 -9.66
C LEU A 180 9.55 3.38 -9.32
N GLU A 181 9.80 4.68 -9.48
CA GLU A 181 11.06 5.32 -9.07
C GLU A 181 11.36 5.05 -7.59
N VAL A 182 10.37 5.21 -6.70
CA VAL A 182 10.55 4.91 -5.27
C VAL A 182 10.94 3.45 -5.04
N CYS A 183 10.31 2.50 -5.75
CA CYS A 183 10.68 1.09 -5.65
C CYS A 183 12.15 0.85 -6.04
N HIS A 184 12.61 1.44 -7.15
CA HIS A 184 14.00 1.33 -7.58
C HIS A 184 14.97 2.05 -6.62
N ALA A 185 14.59 3.20 -6.10
CA ALA A 185 15.39 3.96 -5.14
C ALA A 185 15.58 3.21 -3.82
N ILE A 186 14.58 2.43 -3.36
CA ILE A 186 14.72 1.51 -2.22
C ILE A 186 15.86 0.52 -2.46
N LEU A 187 15.85 -0.16 -3.60
CA LEU A 187 16.89 -1.14 -3.93
C LEU A 187 18.26 -0.48 -4.10
N GLN A 188 18.31 0.65 -4.76
CA GLN A 188 19.55 1.40 -4.95
C GLN A 188 20.12 1.88 -3.60
N SER A 189 19.28 2.46 -2.74
CA SER A 189 19.69 2.90 -1.40
C SER A 189 20.23 1.74 -0.56
N ALA A 190 19.52 0.61 -0.57
CA ALA A 190 19.96 -0.59 0.16
C ALA A 190 21.30 -1.13 -0.34
N SER A 191 21.54 -1.10 -1.66
CA SER A 191 22.78 -1.60 -2.25
C SER A 191 23.98 -0.70 -2.01
N THR A 192 23.76 0.63 -1.97
CA THR A 192 24.83 1.63 -1.81
C THR A 192 25.04 2.06 -0.37
N GLY A 193 24.06 1.83 0.53
CA GLY A 193 24.06 2.37 1.89
C GLY A 193 23.92 3.89 1.93
N GLN A 194 23.42 4.53 0.85
CA GLN A 194 23.30 5.98 0.73
C GLN A 194 21.84 6.38 0.43
N PRO A 195 21.42 7.58 0.85
CA PRO A 195 20.16 8.15 0.40
C PRO A 195 20.13 8.34 -1.11
N VAL A 196 18.96 8.20 -1.72
CA VAL A 196 18.72 8.40 -3.16
C VAL A 196 17.75 9.54 -3.36
N ASP A 197 18.11 10.52 -4.18
CA ASP A 197 17.24 11.62 -4.58
C ASP A 197 16.23 11.14 -5.63
N LEU A 198 14.97 11.52 -5.44
CA LEU A 198 13.87 11.21 -6.36
C LEU A 198 13.72 12.36 -7.38
N ARG A 199 13.47 12.03 -8.65
CA ARG A 199 13.46 12.99 -9.76
C ARG A 199 12.23 12.91 -10.66
N GLN A 200 11.45 11.83 -10.55
CA GLN A 200 10.27 11.57 -11.39
C GLN A 200 8.97 11.76 -10.60
N GLN A 201 9.02 12.54 -9.53
CA GLN A 201 7.85 12.75 -8.68
C GLN A 201 6.86 13.72 -9.32
N CYS A 202 5.60 13.51 -9.08
CA CYS A 202 4.50 14.37 -9.52
C CYS A 202 3.38 14.37 -8.47
N LYS A 203 2.58 15.42 -8.46
CA LYS A 203 1.33 15.51 -7.70
C LYS A 203 0.22 14.71 -8.35
N THR A 204 -0.85 14.43 -7.62
CA THR A 204 -2.08 13.91 -8.22
C THR A 204 -2.80 15.03 -8.97
N ASN A 205 -3.60 14.66 -9.99
CA ASN A 205 -4.41 15.64 -10.72
C ASN A 205 -5.44 16.39 -9.83
N GLU A 206 -5.86 15.81 -8.71
CA GLU A 206 -6.74 16.47 -7.74
C GLU A 206 -5.99 17.55 -6.94
N GLU A 207 -4.71 17.33 -6.66
CA GLU A 207 -3.85 18.28 -5.95
C GLU A 207 -3.47 19.47 -6.84
N GLU A 208 -3.32 19.25 -8.15
CA GLU A 208 -3.05 20.34 -9.12
C GLU A 208 -4.25 21.27 -9.31
N GLN A 209 -5.49 20.81 -9.05
CA GLN A 209 -6.71 21.63 -9.19
C GLN A 209 -7.02 22.47 -7.95
N THR A 210 -6.37 22.21 -6.81
CA THR A 210 -6.61 22.89 -5.53
C THR A 210 -5.50 23.86 -5.13
N GLY A 211 -4.42 23.95 -5.87
CA GLY A 211 -3.31 24.89 -5.70
C GLY A 211 -3.37 26.05 -6.68
#